data_780c44ffb7ccdaf805e174bd7d3a77ee
#
_entry.id   780c44ffb7ccdaf805e174bd7d3a77ee
#
_cell.length_a   1.000
_cell.length_b   1.000
_cell.length_c   1.000
_cell.angle_alpha   90.00
_cell.angle_beta   90.00
_cell.angle_gamma   90.00
#
_symmetry.space_group_name_H-M   'P 1'
#
loop_
_entity.id
_entity.type
_entity.pdbx_description
1 polymer ?
#
loop_
_entity_poly.entity_id
_entity_poly.type
_entity_poly.pdbx_seq_one_letter_code
_entity_poly.pdbx_strand_id
1 'polypeptide(L)'
;NLAMIGGGAEVNYWMQLKSTFAENSIVFPMLFLRNSALIIEDKSLHKIKLLGFEVSDFFASEIELHKLYVSRNTEIEISLNEELKQIEDLYNSILSKTIDKGLQKTISAEKQKQLNTLAKIEQKLTKSEKQKHQVKLAQISQLKNKLFPSTSLQERYDNIIPFYLLYGNSFVEHLKAALNPLDQHFS
;
A
#
# COMPACT_ATOMS: atom_id res chain seq x y z
N ASN A 1 13.40 -23.30 -27.69
CA ASN A 1 12.18 -22.99 -26.96
C ASN A 1 11.38 -21.91 -27.74
N LEU A 2 10.08 -22.15 -27.98
CA LEU A 2 9.20 -21.21 -28.64
C LEU A 2 8.76 -20.09 -27.69
N ALA A 3 8.57 -20.44 -26.42
CA ALA A 3 8.13 -19.52 -25.39
C ALA A 3 8.77 -19.83 -24.03
N MET A 4 8.88 -18.81 -23.19
CA MET A 4 9.30 -18.89 -21.79
C MET A 4 8.19 -18.28 -20.93
N ILE A 5 7.72 -19.02 -19.94
CA ILE A 5 6.74 -18.57 -18.98
C ILE A 5 7.45 -18.39 -17.64
N GLY A 6 7.43 -17.21 -17.07
CA GLY A 6 8.13 -16.90 -15.84
C GLY A 6 7.42 -15.87 -14.96
N GLY A 7 7.85 -15.75 -13.71
CA GLY A 7 7.47 -14.64 -12.85
C GLY A 7 8.12 -13.34 -13.31
N GLY A 8 7.69 -12.20 -12.76
CA GLY A 8 8.15 -10.87 -13.21
C GLY A 8 9.68 -10.72 -13.19
N ALA A 9 10.35 -11.21 -12.15
CA ALA A 9 11.80 -11.15 -12.04
C ALA A 9 12.50 -12.01 -13.11
N GLU A 10 11.95 -13.20 -13.40
CA GLU A 10 12.47 -14.11 -14.42
C GLU A 10 12.30 -13.53 -15.82
N VAL A 11 11.12 -13.00 -16.13
CA VAL A 11 10.85 -12.31 -17.40
C VAL A 11 11.79 -11.13 -17.59
N ASN A 12 11.97 -10.30 -16.54
CA ASN A 12 12.89 -9.17 -16.59
C ASN A 12 14.34 -9.60 -16.83
N TYR A 13 14.79 -10.69 -16.21
CA TYR A 13 16.11 -11.26 -16.45
C TYR A 13 16.26 -11.74 -17.92
N TRP A 14 15.26 -12.45 -18.44
CA TRP A 14 15.30 -12.93 -19.83
C TRP A 14 15.33 -11.78 -20.84
N MET A 15 14.63 -10.65 -20.57
CA MET A 15 14.69 -9.48 -21.44
C MET A 15 16.11 -8.92 -21.62
N GLN A 16 16.97 -9.08 -20.62
CA GLN A 16 18.37 -8.65 -20.68
C GLN A 16 19.23 -9.52 -21.61
N LEU A 17 18.79 -10.76 -21.89
CA LEU A 17 19.52 -11.69 -22.74
C LEU A 17 19.25 -11.51 -24.24
N LYS A 18 18.38 -10.58 -24.63
CA LYS A 18 17.94 -10.40 -26.02
C LYS A 18 19.09 -10.12 -26.99
N SER A 19 20.07 -9.31 -26.60
CA SER A 19 21.27 -9.02 -27.41
C SER A 19 22.14 -10.28 -27.59
N THR A 20 22.33 -11.06 -26.53
CA THR A 20 23.12 -12.31 -26.58
C THR A 20 22.49 -13.31 -27.55
N PHE A 21 21.17 -13.44 -27.58
CA PHE A 21 20.46 -14.28 -28.55
C PHE A 21 20.69 -13.78 -29.98
N ALA A 22 20.62 -12.48 -30.19
CA ALA A 22 20.85 -11.87 -31.51
C ALA A 22 22.27 -12.07 -32.00
N GLU A 23 23.29 -11.88 -31.16
CA GLU A 23 24.72 -12.09 -31.47
C GLU A 23 25.02 -13.52 -31.86
N ASN A 24 24.33 -14.50 -31.29
CA ASN A 24 24.47 -15.90 -31.60
C ASN A 24 23.52 -16.39 -32.70
N SER A 25 22.78 -15.50 -33.36
CA SER A 25 21.80 -15.84 -34.40
C SER A 25 20.73 -16.84 -33.94
N ILE A 26 20.37 -16.80 -32.64
CA ILE A 26 19.34 -17.64 -32.05
C ILE A 26 18.04 -16.80 -31.91
N VAL A 27 16.91 -17.42 -32.31
CA VAL A 27 15.60 -16.79 -32.17
C VAL A 27 15.25 -16.59 -30.67
N PHE A 28 14.98 -15.36 -30.31
CA PHE A 28 14.56 -15.04 -28.93
C PHE A 28 13.13 -15.57 -28.68
N PRO A 29 12.87 -16.31 -27.58
CA PRO A 29 11.55 -16.87 -27.31
C PRO A 29 10.54 -15.79 -26.95
N MET A 30 9.27 -16.08 -27.16
CA MET A 30 8.17 -15.25 -26.60
C MET A 30 8.21 -15.35 -25.08
N LEU A 31 8.12 -14.20 -24.42
CA LEU A 31 8.08 -14.15 -22.96
C LEU A 31 6.64 -13.93 -22.48
N PHE A 32 6.19 -14.81 -21.60
CA PHE A 32 4.88 -14.72 -20.95
C PHE A 32 5.06 -14.57 -19.45
N LEU A 33 4.32 -13.63 -18.87
CA LEU A 33 4.20 -13.53 -17.43
C LEU A 33 3.24 -14.62 -16.94
N ARG A 34 3.68 -15.43 -15.95
CA ARG A 34 2.77 -16.41 -15.34
C ARG A 34 1.65 -15.72 -14.59
N ASN A 35 0.49 -16.34 -14.53
CA ASN A 35 -0.62 -15.85 -13.73
C ASN A 35 -0.24 -15.77 -12.24
N SER A 36 -0.82 -14.80 -11.55
CA SER A 36 -0.80 -14.66 -10.09
C SER A 36 -2.20 -14.80 -9.54
N ALA A 37 -2.34 -15.44 -8.39
CA ALA A 37 -3.62 -15.65 -7.74
C ALA A 37 -3.57 -15.25 -6.27
N LEU A 38 -4.64 -14.59 -5.82
CA LEU A 38 -4.91 -14.31 -4.41
C LEU A 38 -6.17 -15.07 -4.01
N ILE A 39 -6.04 -16.00 -3.07
CA ILE A 39 -7.16 -16.81 -2.58
C ILE A 39 -7.77 -16.13 -1.36
N ILE A 40 -9.04 -15.78 -1.44
CA ILE A 40 -9.74 -15.07 -0.38
C ILE A 40 -10.94 -15.92 0.08
N GLU A 41 -10.92 -16.32 1.35
CA GLU A 41 -12.07 -17.01 1.95
C GLU A 41 -13.25 -16.04 2.11
N ASP A 42 -14.48 -16.55 1.95
CA ASP A 42 -15.73 -15.77 2.10
C ASP A 42 -15.78 -14.99 3.42
N LYS A 43 -15.32 -15.59 4.52
CA LYS A 43 -15.23 -14.93 5.84
C LYS A 43 -14.32 -13.70 5.82
N SER A 44 -13.24 -13.78 5.08
CA SER A 44 -12.29 -12.66 4.94
C SER A 44 -12.87 -11.58 4.05
N LEU A 45 -13.48 -11.96 2.93
CA LEU A 45 -14.16 -11.04 2.02
C LEU A 45 -15.31 -10.30 2.73
N HIS A 46 -16.12 -11.00 3.52
CA HIS A 46 -17.18 -10.37 4.32
C HIS A 46 -16.61 -9.34 5.32
N LYS A 47 -15.51 -9.68 6.02
CA LYS A 47 -14.85 -8.76 6.96
C LYS A 47 -14.28 -7.52 6.25
N ILE A 48 -13.67 -7.68 5.07
CA ILE A 48 -13.16 -6.58 4.25
C ILE A 48 -14.31 -5.59 3.96
N LYS A 49 -15.45 -6.10 3.47
CA LYS A 49 -16.63 -5.27 3.18
C LYS A 49 -17.20 -4.59 4.42
N LEU A 50 -17.27 -5.28 5.56
CA LEU A 50 -17.73 -4.69 6.83
C LEU A 50 -16.81 -3.57 7.34
N LEU A 51 -15.54 -3.59 6.98
CA LEU A 51 -14.57 -2.53 7.31
C LEU A 51 -14.62 -1.37 6.30
N GLY A 52 -15.46 -1.44 5.26
CA GLY A 52 -15.60 -0.42 4.24
C GLY A 52 -14.45 -0.40 3.22
N PHE A 53 -13.82 -1.57 2.99
CA PHE A 53 -12.73 -1.73 2.02
C PHE A 53 -13.14 -2.59 0.84
N GLU A 54 -12.45 -2.38 -0.27
CA GLU A 54 -12.38 -3.30 -1.40
C GLU A 54 -11.12 -4.17 -1.30
N VAL A 55 -11.10 -5.29 -2.02
CA VAL A 55 -9.92 -6.18 -2.05
C VAL A 55 -8.70 -5.46 -2.59
N SER A 56 -8.89 -4.62 -3.59
CA SER A 56 -7.84 -3.78 -4.19
C SER A 56 -7.15 -2.84 -3.20
N ASP A 57 -7.86 -2.35 -2.18
CA ASP A 57 -7.27 -1.50 -1.16
C ASP A 57 -6.12 -2.23 -0.41
N PHE A 58 -6.24 -3.56 -0.26
CA PHE A 58 -5.25 -4.37 0.47
C PHE A 58 -3.91 -4.54 -0.25
N PHE A 59 -3.76 -4.07 -1.48
CA PHE A 59 -2.45 -3.95 -2.12
C PHE A 59 -1.63 -2.78 -1.53
N ALA A 60 -2.27 -1.80 -0.91
CA ALA A 60 -1.61 -0.73 -0.18
C ALA A 60 -0.89 -1.24 1.09
N SER A 61 0.02 -0.45 1.64
CA SER A 61 0.69 -0.78 2.90
C SER A 61 -0.28 -0.76 4.09
N GLU A 62 0.05 -1.49 5.15
CA GLU A 62 -0.75 -1.51 6.39
C GLU A 62 -0.94 -0.11 6.98
N ILE A 63 0.10 0.73 6.89
CA ILE A 63 0.06 2.11 7.37
C ILE A 63 -0.97 2.93 6.58
N GLU A 64 -1.02 2.75 5.27
CA GLU A 64 -1.99 3.42 4.39
C GLU A 64 -3.41 2.95 4.66
N LEU A 65 -3.63 1.64 4.82
CA LEU A 65 -4.93 1.07 5.21
C LEU A 65 -5.42 1.65 6.54
N HIS A 66 -4.54 1.74 7.55
CA HIS A 66 -4.89 2.34 8.83
C HIS A 66 -5.25 3.83 8.70
N LYS A 67 -4.48 4.60 7.93
CA LYS A 67 -4.78 6.01 7.65
C LYS A 67 -6.13 6.16 6.96
N LEU A 68 -6.37 5.35 5.93
CA LEU A 68 -7.60 5.38 5.16
C LEU A 68 -8.82 5.01 6.02
N TYR A 69 -8.69 3.99 6.89
CA TYR A 69 -9.76 3.63 7.83
C TYR A 69 -10.08 4.76 8.80
N VAL A 70 -9.06 5.33 9.44
CA VAL A 70 -9.23 6.43 10.39
C VAL A 70 -9.86 7.64 9.70
N SER A 71 -9.37 8.04 8.52
CA SER A 71 -9.92 9.20 7.80
C SER A 71 -11.39 9.03 7.39
N ARG A 72 -11.81 7.80 7.03
CA ARG A 72 -13.20 7.50 6.66
C ARG A 72 -14.15 7.43 7.86
N ASN A 73 -13.63 7.15 9.07
CA ASN A 73 -14.43 6.88 10.27
C ASN A 73 -14.21 7.90 11.40
N THR A 74 -13.55 9.01 11.12
CA THR A 74 -13.32 10.09 12.07
C THR A 74 -14.23 11.26 11.70
N GLU A 75 -15.03 11.72 12.66
CA GLU A 75 -15.93 12.87 12.50
C GLU A 75 -15.20 14.21 12.62
N ILE A 76 -13.98 14.19 13.12
CA ILE A 76 -13.15 15.38 13.37
C ILE A 76 -12.06 15.46 12.32
N GLU A 77 -11.93 16.59 11.65
CA GLU A 77 -10.77 16.86 10.80
C GLU A 77 -9.52 16.93 11.66
N ILE A 78 -8.63 15.91 11.52
CA ILE A 78 -7.41 15.81 12.32
C ILE A 78 -6.27 16.63 11.71
N SER A 79 -6.41 17.00 10.44
CA SER A 79 -5.40 17.79 9.73
C SER A 79 -5.41 19.24 10.23
N LEU A 80 -4.27 19.71 10.70
CA LEU A 80 -4.05 21.10 11.11
C LEU A 80 -3.37 21.94 10.02
N ASN A 81 -3.56 21.57 8.74
CA ASN A 81 -2.93 22.26 7.61
C ASN A 81 -3.36 23.73 7.49
N GLU A 82 -4.63 24.03 7.77
CA GLU A 82 -5.13 25.41 7.73
C GLU A 82 -4.54 26.25 8.86
N GLU A 83 -4.46 25.72 10.07
CA GLU A 83 -3.87 26.37 11.23
C GLU A 83 -2.36 26.59 11.06
N LEU A 84 -1.67 25.59 10.50
CA LEU A 84 -0.25 25.72 10.14
C LEU A 84 -0.03 26.86 9.16
N LYS A 85 -0.85 26.95 8.12
CA LYS A 85 -0.78 28.03 7.13
C LYS A 85 -1.08 29.40 7.74
N GLN A 86 -2.09 29.51 8.59
CA GLN A 86 -2.44 30.76 9.28
C GLN A 86 -1.28 31.26 10.15
N ILE A 87 -0.63 30.36 10.91
CA ILE A 87 0.56 30.71 11.70
C ILE A 87 1.71 31.14 10.79
N GLU A 88 1.91 30.42 9.70
CA GLU A 88 2.97 30.79 8.75
C GLU A 88 2.75 32.17 8.15
N ASP A 89 1.55 32.48 7.72
CA ASP A 89 1.18 33.80 7.16
C ASP A 89 1.30 34.91 8.21
N LEU A 90 0.87 34.65 9.46
CA LEU A 90 1.01 35.59 10.57
C LEU A 90 2.49 35.97 10.82
N TYR A 91 3.36 34.97 10.94
CA TYR A 91 4.78 35.21 11.19
C TYR A 91 5.48 35.88 9.99
N ASN A 92 5.09 35.56 8.76
CA ASN A 92 5.58 36.22 7.55
C ASN A 92 5.18 37.70 7.53
N SER A 93 3.96 38.02 7.94
CA SER A 93 3.50 39.41 8.09
C SER A 93 4.29 40.20 9.15
N ILE A 94 4.65 39.56 10.28
CA ILE A 94 5.51 40.19 11.30
C ILE A 94 6.93 40.40 10.78
N LEU A 95 7.48 39.43 10.09
CA LEU A 95 8.82 39.52 9.48
C LEU A 95 8.90 40.64 8.46
N SER A 96 7.86 40.86 7.64
CA SER A 96 7.83 41.94 6.64
C SER A 96 7.87 43.35 7.26
N LYS A 97 7.44 43.49 8.49
CA LYS A 97 7.43 44.76 9.25
C LYS A 97 8.71 45.02 10.03
N THR A 98 9.63 44.04 10.08
CA THR A 98 10.82 44.05 10.92
C THR A 98 12.07 44.30 10.09
N ILE A 99 12.82 45.40 10.34
CA ILE A 99 14.03 45.77 9.62
C ILE A 99 15.30 45.19 10.29
N ASP A 100 15.25 44.99 11.60
CA ASP A 100 16.39 44.48 12.38
C ASP A 100 16.67 43.01 12.09
N LYS A 101 17.88 42.70 11.59
CA LYS A 101 18.29 41.32 11.24
C LYS A 101 18.38 40.38 12.46
N GLY A 102 18.70 40.89 13.62
CA GLY A 102 18.74 40.10 14.88
C GLY A 102 17.33 39.68 15.29
N LEU A 103 16.41 40.63 15.25
CA LEU A 103 15.02 40.38 15.56
C LEU A 103 14.34 39.45 14.53
N GLN A 104 14.68 39.56 13.24
CA GLN A 104 14.21 38.65 12.21
C GLN A 104 14.61 37.20 12.49
N LYS A 105 15.84 36.93 12.94
CA LYS A 105 16.28 35.60 13.35
C LYS A 105 15.48 35.04 14.52
N THR A 106 15.22 35.88 15.52
CA THR A 106 14.43 35.49 16.69
C THR A 106 12.97 35.15 16.31
N ILE A 107 12.35 35.98 15.46
CA ILE A 107 10.98 35.74 14.96
C ILE A 107 10.93 34.46 14.14
N SER A 108 11.91 34.21 13.26
CA SER A 108 11.98 32.98 12.46
C SER A 108 12.17 31.73 13.32
N ALA A 109 12.96 31.80 14.37
CA ALA A 109 13.14 30.71 15.32
C ALA A 109 11.85 30.40 16.08
N GLU A 110 11.13 31.44 16.53
CA GLU A 110 9.86 31.28 17.22
C GLU A 110 8.76 30.73 16.27
N LYS A 111 8.71 31.20 14.99
CA LYS A 111 7.87 30.62 13.95
C LYS A 111 8.06 29.11 13.87
N GLN A 112 9.32 28.66 13.70
CA GLN A 112 9.63 27.24 13.58
C GLN A 112 9.21 26.44 14.81
N LYS A 113 9.40 27.00 15.99
CA LYS A 113 8.96 26.39 17.25
C LYS A 113 7.44 26.21 17.31
N GLN A 114 6.65 27.21 16.89
CA GLN A 114 5.21 27.13 16.84
C GLN A 114 4.72 26.08 15.83
N LEU A 115 5.30 26.04 14.63
CA LEU A 115 4.98 25.02 13.63
C LEU A 115 5.27 23.60 14.14
N ASN A 116 6.41 23.40 14.80
CA ASN A 116 6.76 22.12 15.42
C ASN A 116 5.81 21.73 16.56
N THR A 117 5.30 22.73 17.30
CA THR A 117 4.34 22.48 18.38
C THR A 117 2.99 22.03 17.83
N LEU A 118 2.49 22.66 16.77
CA LEU A 118 1.26 22.23 16.09
C LEU A 118 1.42 20.82 15.49
N ALA A 119 2.53 20.53 14.83
CA ALA A 119 2.79 19.19 14.32
C ALA A 119 2.74 18.11 15.43
N LYS A 120 3.25 18.42 16.62
CA LYS A 120 3.15 17.52 17.79
C LYS A 120 1.71 17.37 18.29
N ILE A 121 0.90 18.41 18.23
CA ILE A 121 -0.53 18.36 18.58
C ILE A 121 -1.28 17.47 17.59
N GLU A 122 -1.06 17.66 16.29
CA GLU A 122 -1.64 16.83 15.24
C GLU A 122 -1.29 15.34 15.42
N GLN A 123 -0.04 15.04 15.74
CA GLN A 123 0.38 13.67 16.06
C GLN A 123 -0.37 13.08 17.27
N LYS A 124 -0.59 13.88 18.32
CA LYS A 124 -1.35 13.45 19.50
C LYS A 124 -2.83 13.23 19.18
N LEU A 125 -3.46 14.10 18.39
CA LEU A 125 -4.83 13.93 17.91
C LEU A 125 -4.96 12.64 17.08
N THR A 126 -4.07 12.44 16.12
CA THR A 126 -4.03 11.22 15.31
C THR A 126 -3.85 9.95 16.16
N LYS A 127 -2.97 10.01 17.17
CA LYS A 127 -2.78 8.89 18.10
C LYS A 127 -4.04 8.61 18.93
N SER A 128 -4.71 9.64 19.41
CA SER A 128 -5.95 9.51 20.18
C SER A 128 -7.06 8.85 19.33
N GLU A 129 -7.23 9.28 18.08
CA GLU A 129 -8.21 8.69 17.17
C GLU A 129 -7.87 7.23 16.83
N LYS A 130 -6.60 6.93 16.57
CA LYS A 130 -6.16 5.53 16.37
C LYS A 130 -6.50 4.64 17.57
N GLN A 131 -6.40 5.14 18.79
CA GLN A 131 -6.76 4.39 19.98
C GLN A 131 -8.26 4.03 20.01
N LYS A 132 -9.14 4.96 19.61
CA LYS A 132 -10.59 4.69 19.51
C LYS A 132 -10.89 3.55 18.52
N HIS A 133 -10.11 3.43 17.45
CA HIS A 133 -10.29 2.45 16.40
C HIS A 133 -9.39 1.21 16.55
N GLN A 134 -8.68 1.04 17.67
CA GLN A 134 -7.65 0.02 17.85
C GLN A 134 -8.10 -1.40 17.48
N VAL A 135 -9.32 -1.80 17.87
CA VAL A 135 -9.85 -3.13 17.56
C VAL A 135 -10.01 -3.32 16.05
N LYS A 136 -10.53 -2.30 15.35
CA LYS A 136 -10.72 -2.35 13.90
C LYS A 136 -9.40 -2.31 13.14
N LEU A 137 -8.46 -1.50 13.59
CA LEU A 137 -7.11 -1.46 13.03
C LEU A 137 -6.39 -2.80 13.19
N ALA A 138 -6.52 -3.46 14.35
CA ALA A 138 -5.98 -4.81 14.55
C ALA A 138 -6.63 -5.84 13.59
N GLN A 139 -7.94 -5.74 13.32
CA GLN A 139 -8.61 -6.59 12.34
C GLN A 139 -8.09 -6.36 10.92
N ILE A 140 -7.82 -5.10 10.54
CA ILE A 140 -7.21 -4.74 9.25
C ILE A 140 -5.82 -5.36 9.14
N SER A 141 -4.97 -5.22 10.17
CA SER A 141 -3.64 -5.83 10.22
C SER A 141 -3.68 -7.35 10.06
N GLN A 142 -4.60 -8.01 10.76
CA GLN A 142 -4.79 -9.46 10.62
C GLN A 142 -5.19 -9.87 9.20
N LEU A 143 -6.15 -9.16 8.59
CA LEU A 143 -6.55 -9.40 7.21
C LEU A 143 -5.40 -9.15 6.24
N LYS A 144 -4.68 -8.02 6.40
CA LYS A 144 -3.51 -7.71 5.58
C LYS A 144 -2.45 -8.80 5.65
N ASN A 145 -2.11 -9.27 6.85
CA ASN A 145 -1.12 -10.34 7.02
C ASN A 145 -1.62 -11.69 6.48
N LYS A 146 -2.93 -11.95 6.51
CA LYS A 146 -3.51 -13.16 5.92
C LYS A 146 -3.47 -13.14 4.39
N LEU A 147 -3.75 -11.99 3.76
CA LEU A 147 -3.75 -11.84 2.30
C LEU A 147 -2.36 -11.65 1.72
N PHE A 148 -1.47 -11.01 2.47
CA PHE A 148 -0.09 -10.70 2.08
C PHE A 148 0.88 -11.08 3.20
N PRO A 149 1.11 -12.37 3.43
CA PRO A 149 1.98 -12.84 4.51
C PRO A 149 3.39 -12.26 4.37
N SER A 150 3.95 -11.76 5.47
CA SER A 150 5.27 -11.11 5.49
C SER A 150 5.44 -10.01 4.43
N THR A 151 4.37 -9.27 4.14
CA THR A 151 4.32 -8.20 3.10
C THR A 151 4.59 -8.70 1.67
N SER A 152 4.53 -10.00 1.45
CA SER A 152 4.74 -10.64 0.15
C SER A 152 3.40 -11.07 -0.46
N LEU A 153 3.41 -11.41 -1.76
CA LEU A 153 2.24 -12.03 -2.40
C LEU A 153 1.97 -13.39 -1.75
N GLN A 154 0.70 -13.71 -1.52
CA GLN A 154 0.26 -14.96 -0.90
C GLN A 154 0.89 -16.19 -1.60
N GLU A 155 0.89 -16.22 -2.93
CA GLU A 155 1.46 -17.31 -3.73
C GLU A 155 2.98 -17.54 -3.55
N ARG A 156 3.67 -16.59 -2.94
CA ARG A 156 5.12 -16.69 -2.63
C ARG A 156 5.37 -17.25 -1.24
N TYR A 157 4.35 -17.26 -0.41
CA TYR A 157 4.44 -17.66 0.99
C TYR A 157 3.64 -18.92 1.28
N ASP A 158 2.39 -18.97 0.82
CA ASP A 158 1.49 -20.09 1.08
C ASP A 158 1.72 -21.24 0.11
N ASN A 159 1.41 -22.44 0.60
CA ASN A 159 1.45 -23.67 -0.20
C ASN A 159 0.01 -23.98 -0.70
N ILE A 160 -0.08 -24.57 -1.89
CA ILE A 160 -1.35 -25.00 -2.48
C ILE A 160 -2.03 -26.16 -1.70
N ILE A 161 -1.23 -26.96 -0.98
CA ILE A 161 -1.69 -28.21 -0.32
C ILE A 161 -2.86 -27.96 0.65
N PRO A 162 -2.85 -26.97 1.55
CA PRO A 162 -3.99 -26.73 2.45
C PRO A 162 -5.29 -26.46 1.70
N PHE A 163 -5.25 -25.71 0.60
CA PHE A 163 -6.40 -25.42 -0.24
C PHE A 163 -6.89 -26.67 -0.98
N TYR A 164 -5.97 -27.48 -1.50
CA TYR A 164 -6.31 -28.72 -2.17
C TYR A 164 -6.92 -29.74 -1.20
N LEU A 165 -6.38 -29.86 0.03
CA LEU A 165 -6.97 -30.74 1.06
C LEU A 165 -8.37 -30.32 1.50
N LEU A 166 -8.66 -29.02 1.46
CA LEU A 166 -9.96 -28.47 1.86
C LEU A 166 -11.01 -28.60 0.74
N TYR A 167 -10.62 -28.32 -0.49
CA TYR A 167 -11.55 -28.20 -1.64
C TYR A 167 -11.42 -29.31 -2.68
N GLY A 168 -10.39 -30.15 -2.57
CA GLY A 168 -10.13 -31.25 -3.50
C GLY A 168 -9.88 -30.78 -4.94
N ASN A 169 -10.29 -31.62 -5.89
CA ASN A 169 -10.08 -31.33 -7.31
C ASN A 169 -10.85 -30.10 -7.81
N SER A 170 -11.95 -29.74 -7.14
CA SER A 170 -12.73 -28.56 -7.50
C SER A 170 -11.90 -27.27 -7.40
N PHE A 171 -10.94 -27.21 -6.49
CA PHE A 171 -10.01 -26.11 -6.37
C PHE A 171 -9.18 -25.89 -7.65
N VAL A 172 -8.67 -26.98 -8.21
CA VAL A 172 -7.89 -26.93 -9.46
C VAL A 172 -8.75 -26.49 -10.64
N GLU A 173 -9.97 -27.02 -10.72
CA GLU A 173 -10.89 -26.64 -11.80
C GLU A 173 -11.34 -25.16 -11.70
N HIS A 174 -11.55 -24.63 -10.48
CA HIS A 174 -11.82 -23.22 -10.30
C HIS A 174 -10.62 -22.34 -10.70
N LEU A 175 -9.38 -22.73 -10.32
CA LEU A 175 -8.20 -22.01 -10.76
C LEU A 175 -8.06 -21.98 -12.28
N LYS A 176 -8.28 -23.14 -12.97
CA LYS A 176 -8.26 -23.19 -14.42
C LYS A 176 -9.32 -22.31 -15.07
N ALA A 177 -10.50 -22.24 -14.48
CA ALA A 177 -11.59 -21.40 -15.00
C ALA A 177 -11.34 -19.90 -14.79
N ALA A 178 -10.72 -19.53 -13.66
CA ALA A 178 -10.46 -18.15 -13.30
C ALA A 178 -9.20 -17.55 -13.96
N LEU A 179 -8.19 -18.40 -14.25
CA LEU A 179 -6.91 -17.93 -14.75
C LEU A 179 -6.82 -18.06 -16.27
N ASN A 180 -6.70 -16.92 -16.95
CA ASN A 180 -6.41 -16.90 -18.39
C ASN A 180 -4.91 -16.62 -18.59
N PRO A 181 -4.12 -17.58 -19.14
CA PRO A 181 -2.66 -17.40 -19.28
C PRO A 181 -2.27 -16.32 -20.29
N LEU A 182 -3.18 -15.87 -21.15
CA LEU A 182 -2.95 -14.80 -22.13
C LEU A 182 -3.49 -13.45 -21.68
N ASP A 183 -4.23 -13.41 -20.59
CA ASP A 183 -4.74 -12.17 -20.01
C ASP A 183 -3.69 -11.56 -19.10
N GLN A 184 -3.39 -10.28 -19.34
CA GLN A 184 -2.41 -9.50 -18.57
C GLN A 184 -3.08 -8.57 -17.56
N HIS A 185 -4.39 -8.70 -17.36
CA HIS A 185 -5.17 -7.91 -16.42
C HIS A 185 -5.53 -8.72 -15.17
N PHE A 186 -5.60 -8.04 -14.04
CA PHE A 186 -6.26 -8.59 -12.84
C PHE A 186 -7.77 -8.52 -13.05
N SER A 187 -8.41 -9.66 -13.03
CA SER A 187 -9.87 -9.81 -13.10
C SER A 187 -10.45 -10.10 -11.73
#